data_32d868b74eaf9c2fabf76e73d4c1568c
#
_entry.id   32d868b74eaf9c2fabf76e73d4c1568c
#
_cell.length_a   1.000
_cell.length_b   1.000
_cell.length_c   1.000
_cell.angle_alpha   90.00
_cell.angle_beta   90.00
_cell.angle_gamma   90.00
#
_symmetry.space_group_name_H-M   'P 1'
#
loop_
_entity.id
_entity.type
_entity.pdbx_description
1 polymer ?
#
loop_
_entity_poly.entity_id
_entity_poly.type
_entity_poly.pdbx_seq_one_letter_code
_entity_poly.pdbx_strand_id
1 'polypeptide(L)'
;MTRGRLVIHGHFYQPLRIDPFSGRMPAEPSAAPFDDWNARINAECYRPNVERGNFARISFDVGPALADWLARADPVTYRGLIAADRASPGPGRPPRRGGAMALPYHHSILPLASLADRRTEIRWGLRDFELRFGRPAEGVWLPETAVDLPTLRLLAQAGVRYTILAPWQCDEPAIDTRRPYRVALGDGQSLVVVFYDAELSGAVSFDGSTTSDADRFARERVLPRLAGARFADGTVPLAVIATDGELYGHHQKFRDLFLQRLVAPGADAADRGFDVVDLAEALDEPADRPFPVVRIRERTSWSCHHGVARWSAECPDAPDGRWKGPLRAALERLAAGIDATSRAVLRGLAGAGPGAGPGAGPGAGPIDLDAARDAWIEVIAGVETPEAFADRWLGRSSGAVARRQFLDLLEAQRWRLAMFVSDAWFWDDPVRLETRQALRAAARAARLVDGIAGTDLEGRLLDDLSLFSSPSTGEDGASIYRTALTEIGQPAR
;
A
#
# COMPACT_ATOMS: atom_id res chain seq x y z
N MET A 1 -5.51 36.65 13.69
CA MET A 1 -4.36 35.98 13.07
C MET A 1 -4.84 34.63 12.55
N THR A 2 -4.51 34.23 11.33
CA THR A 2 -4.84 32.91 10.82
C THR A 2 -4.01 31.87 11.55
N ARG A 3 -4.67 30.84 12.07
CA ARG A 3 -4.00 29.77 12.81
C ARG A 3 -3.28 28.84 11.84
N GLY A 4 -2.08 28.39 12.17
CA GLY A 4 -1.39 27.34 11.43
C GLY A 4 -2.18 26.02 11.48
N ARG A 5 -1.87 25.09 10.58
CA ARG A 5 -2.59 23.81 10.45
C ARG A 5 -1.66 22.65 10.79
N LEU A 6 -2.17 21.71 11.58
CA LEU A 6 -1.52 20.41 11.84
C LEU A 6 -2.29 19.32 11.10
N VAL A 7 -1.58 18.52 10.33
CA VAL A 7 -2.05 17.25 9.76
C VAL A 7 -1.29 16.12 10.44
N ILE A 8 -2.00 15.10 10.88
CA ILE A 8 -1.42 13.82 11.29
C ILE A 8 -1.86 12.79 10.27
N HIS A 9 -0.91 12.07 9.71
CA HIS A 9 -1.18 10.93 8.84
C HIS A 9 -0.63 9.65 9.47
N GLY A 10 -1.50 8.65 9.63
CA GLY A 10 -1.15 7.31 10.09
C GLY A 10 -1.23 6.33 8.93
N HIS A 11 -0.11 5.65 8.65
CA HIS A 11 -0.05 4.54 7.72
C HIS A 11 -0.37 3.24 8.46
N PHE A 12 -1.59 2.68 8.27
CA PHE A 12 -2.04 1.45 8.91
C PHE A 12 -1.95 0.29 7.92
N TYR A 13 -0.96 -0.54 8.13
CA TYR A 13 -0.66 -1.61 7.20
C TYR A 13 -0.29 -2.91 7.92
N GLN A 14 -0.76 -4.03 7.38
CA GLN A 14 -0.30 -5.36 7.74
C GLN A 14 -0.06 -6.19 6.48
N PRO A 15 0.99 -7.03 6.45
CA PRO A 15 1.28 -7.91 5.34
C PRO A 15 0.11 -8.86 5.01
N LEU A 16 0.05 -9.30 3.77
CA LEU A 16 -0.86 -10.37 3.37
C LEU A 16 -0.41 -11.67 4.04
N ARG A 17 -1.21 -12.18 4.99
CA ARG A 17 -0.90 -13.38 5.80
C ARG A 17 -1.71 -14.62 5.37
N ILE A 18 -2.68 -14.45 4.47
CA ILE A 18 -3.51 -15.55 3.97
C ILE A 18 -2.65 -16.52 3.17
N ASP A 19 -2.72 -17.81 3.53
CA ASP A 19 -2.13 -18.87 2.73
C ASP A 19 -2.81 -18.95 1.35
N PRO A 20 -2.05 -18.82 0.25
CA PRO A 20 -2.58 -18.77 -1.10
C PRO A 20 -3.20 -20.09 -1.60
N PHE A 21 -3.00 -21.19 -0.90
CA PHE A 21 -3.52 -22.51 -1.27
C PHE A 21 -4.82 -22.85 -0.54
N SER A 22 -4.89 -22.58 0.75
CA SER A 22 -6.06 -22.88 1.58
C SER A 22 -7.02 -21.69 1.75
N GLY A 23 -6.57 -20.47 1.49
CA GLY A 23 -7.32 -19.25 1.76
C GLY A 23 -7.50 -18.94 3.25
N ARG A 24 -6.78 -19.64 4.13
CA ARG A 24 -6.87 -19.49 5.58
C ARG A 24 -5.72 -18.63 6.11
N MET A 25 -5.96 -17.94 7.21
CA MET A 25 -4.94 -17.27 7.99
C MET A 25 -4.25 -18.30 8.88
N PRO A 26 -2.92 -18.50 8.78
CA PRO A 26 -2.20 -19.39 9.69
C PRO A 26 -2.16 -18.77 11.10
N ALA A 27 -2.13 -19.62 12.12
CA ALA A 27 -1.87 -19.17 13.48
C ALA A 27 -0.43 -18.71 13.64
N GLU A 28 -0.23 -17.65 14.43
CA GLU A 28 1.09 -17.06 14.70
C GLU A 28 1.41 -17.14 16.20
N PRO A 29 2.12 -18.20 16.68
CA PRO A 29 2.38 -18.40 18.10
C PRO A 29 3.07 -17.23 18.80
N SER A 30 3.84 -16.44 18.09
CA SER A 30 4.50 -15.23 18.60
C SER A 30 3.53 -14.10 18.94
N ALA A 31 2.28 -14.16 18.47
CA ALA A 31 1.23 -13.19 18.80
C ALA A 31 0.50 -13.50 20.11
N ALA A 32 0.80 -14.62 20.77
CA ALA A 32 0.11 -15.05 22.00
C ALA A 32 -0.12 -13.90 22.99
N PRO A 33 -1.28 -13.81 23.66
CA PRO A 33 -2.38 -14.77 23.72
C PRO A 33 -3.40 -14.68 22.56
N PHE A 34 -3.11 -13.96 21.50
CA PHE A 34 -3.93 -13.83 20.30
C PHE A 34 -3.55 -14.89 19.26
N ASP A 35 -4.47 -15.22 18.36
CA ASP A 35 -4.25 -16.23 17.32
C ASP A 35 -3.25 -15.76 16.24
N ASP A 36 -3.23 -14.46 15.97
CA ASP A 36 -2.36 -13.82 14.97
C ASP A 36 -2.02 -12.37 15.34
N TRP A 37 -1.03 -11.79 14.66
CA TRP A 37 -0.60 -10.42 14.90
C TRP A 37 -1.66 -9.38 14.55
N ASN A 38 -2.51 -9.62 13.56
CA ASN A 38 -3.59 -8.68 13.25
C ASN A 38 -4.59 -8.57 14.40
N ALA A 39 -4.95 -9.70 15.04
CA ALA A 39 -5.83 -9.73 16.21
C ALA A 39 -5.21 -8.96 17.38
N ARG A 40 -3.92 -9.16 17.63
CA ARG A 40 -3.20 -8.46 18.70
C ARG A 40 -3.14 -6.96 18.44
N ILE A 41 -2.71 -6.56 17.25
CA ILE A 41 -2.58 -5.15 16.90
C ILE A 41 -3.94 -4.46 16.84
N ASN A 42 -4.99 -5.16 16.39
CA ASN A 42 -6.35 -4.64 16.43
C ASN A 42 -6.79 -4.32 17.87
N ALA A 43 -6.54 -5.23 18.81
CA ALA A 43 -6.89 -5.02 20.22
C ALA A 43 -6.08 -3.89 20.88
N GLU A 44 -4.83 -3.71 20.48
CA GLU A 44 -3.90 -2.73 21.07
C GLU A 44 -3.97 -1.35 20.39
N CYS A 45 -4.37 -1.28 19.11
CA CYS A 45 -4.28 -0.06 18.29
C CYS A 45 -5.58 0.28 17.54
N TYR A 46 -6.03 -0.56 16.57
CA TYR A 46 -7.08 -0.13 15.65
C TYR A 46 -8.42 0.09 16.36
N ARG A 47 -8.88 -0.87 17.12
CA ARG A 47 -10.14 -0.75 17.88
C ARG A 47 -10.12 0.41 18.87
N PRO A 48 -9.11 0.60 19.74
CA PRO A 48 -9.04 1.76 20.63
C PRO A 48 -9.10 3.10 19.90
N ASN A 49 -8.40 3.23 18.76
CA ASN A 49 -8.42 4.48 17.97
C ASN A 49 -9.78 4.73 17.32
N VAL A 50 -10.50 3.69 16.87
CA VAL A 50 -11.88 3.81 16.38
C VAL A 50 -12.81 4.26 17.50
N GLU A 51 -12.78 3.58 18.66
CA GLU A 51 -13.63 3.88 19.83
C GLU A 51 -13.41 5.29 20.36
N ARG A 52 -12.19 5.81 20.28
CA ARG A 52 -11.86 7.20 20.68
C ARG A 52 -12.19 8.24 19.59
N GLY A 53 -12.59 7.80 18.40
CA GLY A 53 -12.88 8.68 17.27
C GLY A 53 -11.63 9.37 16.71
N ASN A 54 -10.44 8.81 16.88
CA ASN A 54 -9.19 9.38 16.41
C ASN A 54 -9.15 9.44 14.88
N PHE A 55 -9.59 8.38 14.19
CA PHE A 55 -9.65 8.32 12.73
C PHE A 55 -10.51 9.44 12.10
N ALA A 56 -11.53 9.93 12.82
CA ALA A 56 -12.33 11.06 12.35
C ALA A 56 -11.61 12.41 12.38
N ARG A 57 -10.35 12.46 12.83
CA ARG A 57 -9.60 13.71 13.07
C ARG A 57 -8.20 13.71 12.44
N ILE A 58 -7.79 12.60 11.84
CA ILE A 58 -6.49 12.45 11.19
C ILE A 58 -6.67 12.09 9.72
N SER A 59 -5.63 12.25 8.92
CA SER A 59 -5.50 11.55 7.64
C SER A 59 -4.95 10.16 7.90
N PHE A 60 -5.39 9.18 7.14
CA PHE A 60 -4.94 7.80 7.31
C PHE A 60 -5.06 7.01 6.02
N ASP A 61 -4.36 5.94 5.92
CA ASP A 61 -4.61 4.90 4.95
C ASP A 61 -4.75 3.54 5.65
N VAL A 62 -5.35 2.57 4.97
CA VAL A 62 -5.48 1.20 5.47
C VAL A 62 -5.16 0.23 4.35
N GLY A 63 -4.16 -0.61 4.55
CA GLY A 63 -3.76 -1.62 3.58
C GLY A 63 -4.91 -2.57 3.22
N PRO A 64 -5.11 -2.93 1.93
CA PRO A 64 -6.21 -3.81 1.50
C PRO A 64 -6.25 -5.14 2.27
N ALA A 65 -5.09 -5.77 2.53
CA ALA A 65 -5.00 -7.00 3.30
C ALA A 65 -5.51 -6.85 4.74
N LEU A 66 -5.14 -5.74 5.41
CA LEU A 66 -5.64 -5.40 6.74
C LEU A 66 -7.14 -5.10 6.73
N ALA A 67 -7.60 -4.33 5.74
CA ALA A 67 -9.02 -4.00 5.59
C ALA A 67 -9.88 -5.26 5.38
N ASP A 68 -9.41 -6.21 4.58
CA ASP A 68 -10.06 -7.51 4.39
C ASP A 68 -10.11 -8.35 5.66
N TRP A 69 -9.03 -8.33 6.43
CA TRP A 69 -8.99 -9.01 7.72
C TRP A 69 -9.98 -8.38 8.70
N LEU A 70 -9.96 -7.06 8.86
CA LEU A 70 -10.88 -6.33 9.74
C LEU A 70 -12.34 -6.56 9.35
N ALA A 71 -12.67 -6.54 8.07
CA ALA A 71 -14.04 -6.75 7.59
C ALA A 71 -14.59 -8.14 8.02
N ARG A 72 -13.73 -9.15 8.14
CA ARG A 72 -14.11 -10.52 8.55
C ARG A 72 -14.01 -10.74 10.06
N ALA A 73 -12.89 -10.32 10.66
CA ALA A 73 -12.55 -10.65 12.05
C ALA A 73 -13.14 -9.65 13.07
N ASP A 74 -13.21 -8.36 12.70
CA ASP A 74 -13.79 -7.31 13.55
C ASP A 74 -14.61 -6.29 12.71
N PRO A 75 -15.80 -6.69 12.24
CA PRO A 75 -16.64 -5.81 11.42
C PRO A 75 -17.05 -4.50 12.11
N VAL A 76 -16.99 -4.42 13.43
CA VAL A 76 -17.31 -3.20 14.20
C VAL A 76 -16.21 -2.17 14.01
N THR A 77 -14.96 -2.58 14.25
CA THR A 77 -13.78 -1.73 14.01
C THR A 77 -13.69 -1.33 12.55
N TYR A 78 -13.90 -2.26 11.61
CA TYR A 78 -13.91 -1.97 10.18
C TYR A 78 -14.93 -0.88 9.81
N ARG A 79 -16.21 -1.05 10.20
CA ARG A 79 -17.26 -0.05 9.91
C ARG A 79 -16.97 1.29 10.56
N GLY A 80 -16.45 1.29 11.78
CA GLY A 80 -16.07 2.51 12.48
C GLY A 80 -14.96 3.29 11.76
N LEU A 81 -13.97 2.57 11.23
CA LEU A 81 -12.90 3.15 10.44
C LEU A 81 -13.40 3.76 9.11
N ILE A 82 -14.25 3.02 8.38
CA ILE A 82 -14.87 3.54 7.13
C ILE A 82 -15.75 4.77 7.42
N ALA A 83 -16.55 4.73 8.49
CA ALA A 83 -17.40 5.85 8.87
C ALA A 83 -16.60 7.09 9.28
N ALA A 84 -15.42 6.90 9.84
CA ALA A 84 -14.55 8.00 10.28
C ALA A 84 -14.03 8.85 9.11
N ASP A 85 -13.95 8.31 7.90
CA ASP A 85 -13.47 9.02 6.72
C ASP A 85 -14.16 10.37 6.50
N ARG A 86 -15.50 10.37 6.57
CA ARG A 86 -16.34 11.58 6.35
C ARG A 86 -16.99 12.11 7.62
N ALA A 87 -16.65 11.55 8.77
CA ALA A 87 -17.22 12.00 10.03
C ALA A 87 -16.85 13.46 10.32
N SER A 88 -17.79 14.19 10.95
CA SER A 88 -17.47 15.51 11.45
C SER A 88 -16.34 15.44 12.49
N PRO A 89 -15.31 16.28 12.40
CA PRO A 89 -14.20 16.28 13.35
C PRO A 89 -14.59 16.81 14.75
N GLY A 90 -15.79 17.31 14.91
CA GLY A 90 -16.31 17.79 16.21
C GLY A 90 -17.65 18.50 16.10
N PRO A 91 -18.26 18.84 17.26
CA PRO A 91 -19.55 19.50 17.31
C PRO A 91 -19.58 20.81 16.52
N GLY A 92 -20.62 21.01 15.71
CA GLY A 92 -20.82 22.22 14.91
C GLY A 92 -19.95 22.35 13.65
N ARG A 93 -19.13 21.36 13.35
CA ARG A 93 -18.35 21.29 12.10
C ARG A 93 -19.06 20.42 11.05
N PRO A 94 -18.93 20.76 9.75
CA PRO A 94 -19.48 19.92 8.69
C PRO A 94 -18.75 18.58 8.60
N PRO A 95 -19.32 17.55 7.92
CA PRO A 95 -18.61 16.34 7.53
C PRO A 95 -17.36 16.66 6.72
N ARG A 96 -16.32 15.83 6.85
CA ARG A 96 -15.07 15.97 6.11
C ARG A 96 -15.25 15.61 4.63
N ARG A 97 -14.34 16.09 3.77
CA ARG A 97 -14.24 15.62 2.37
C ARG A 97 -13.77 14.17 2.31
N GLY A 98 -12.94 13.77 3.26
CA GLY A 98 -12.44 12.44 3.43
C GLY A 98 -10.99 12.45 3.91
N GLY A 99 -10.75 11.89 5.09
CA GLY A 99 -9.40 11.81 5.69
C GLY A 99 -8.60 10.60 5.21
N ALA A 100 -9.26 9.59 4.61
CA ALA A 100 -8.62 8.39 4.13
C ALA A 100 -7.92 8.61 2.78
N MET A 101 -6.75 7.97 2.61
CA MET A 101 -5.96 7.90 1.38
C MET A 101 -5.92 6.45 0.89
N ALA A 102 -5.78 6.25 -0.43
CA ALA A 102 -5.59 4.91 -0.99
C ALA A 102 -4.13 4.46 -0.93
N LEU A 103 -3.92 3.14 -1.11
CA LEU A 103 -2.60 2.53 -1.33
C LEU A 103 -2.61 1.73 -2.63
N PRO A 104 -1.44 1.51 -3.27
CA PRO A 104 -1.24 0.40 -4.21
C PRO A 104 -1.59 -0.92 -3.52
N TYR A 105 -2.22 -1.84 -4.28
CA TYR A 105 -2.97 -2.97 -3.69
C TYR A 105 -2.14 -3.94 -2.84
N HIS A 106 -0.95 -4.37 -3.34
CA HIS A 106 -0.10 -5.34 -2.63
C HIS A 106 1.08 -4.69 -1.88
N HIS A 107 1.10 -3.38 -1.70
CA HIS A 107 2.20 -2.70 -1.02
C HIS A 107 3.58 -2.97 -1.66
N SER A 108 3.64 -3.02 -2.98
CA SER A 108 4.89 -3.23 -3.72
C SER A 108 5.68 -1.92 -3.90
N ILE A 109 7.01 -2.01 -4.00
CA ILE A 109 7.88 -0.86 -4.27
C ILE A 109 7.75 -0.48 -5.74
N LEU A 110 6.85 0.45 -6.05
CA LEU A 110 6.49 0.80 -7.43
C LEU A 110 7.68 1.18 -8.30
N PRO A 111 8.70 1.95 -7.84
CA PRO A 111 9.89 2.24 -8.64
C PRO A 111 10.72 1.02 -9.07
N LEU A 112 10.47 -0.16 -8.49
CA LEU A 112 11.11 -1.43 -8.85
C LEU A 112 10.22 -2.31 -9.76
N ALA A 113 8.94 -1.97 -9.90
CA ALA A 113 7.99 -2.73 -10.71
C ALA A 113 8.00 -2.28 -12.19
N SER A 114 7.55 -3.15 -13.10
CA SER A 114 7.28 -2.78 -14.49
C SER A 114 6.16 -1.72 -14.59
N LEU A 115 6.12 -0.94 -15.67
CA LEU A 115 5.05 0.06 -15.84
C LEU A 115 3.65 -0.58 -15.88
N ALA A 116 3.54 -1.79 -16.44
CA ALA A 116 2.26 -2.52 -16.46
C ALA A 116 1.84 -2.92 -15.04
N ASP A 117 2.76 -3.43 -14.22
CA ASP A 117 2.48 -3.81 -12.84
C ASP A 117 2.15 -2.61 -11.95
N ARG A 118 2.91 -1.50 -12.08
CA ARG A 118 2.59 -0.24 -11.38
C ARG A 118 1.17 0.23 -11.67
N ARG A 119 0.76 0.17 -12.95
CA ARG A 119 -0.59 0.55 -13.36
C ARG A 119 -1.64 -0.33 -12.70
N THR A 120 -1.45 -1.63 -12.72
CA THR A 120 -2.36 -2.59 -12.08
C THR A 120 -2.44 -2.36 -10.58
N GLU A 121 -1.30 -2.25 -9.88
CA GLU A 121 -1.24 -2.00 -8.44
C GLU A 121 -1.98 -0.72 -8.03
N ILE A 122 -1.77 0.37 -8.78
CA ILE A 122 -2.45 1.65 -8.54
C ILE A 122 -3.96 1.50 -8.81
N ARG A 123 -4.36 0.91 -9.94
CA ARG A 123 -5.77 0.74 -10.30
C ARG A 123 -6.52 -0.13 -9.30
N TRP A 124 -5.92 -1.24 -8.89
CA TRP A 124 -6.51 -2.13 -7.90
C TRP A 124 -6.65 -1.45 -6.55
N GLY A 125 -5.62 -0.74 -6.10
CA GLY A 125 -5.69 0.01 -4.85
C GLY A 125 -6.74 1.12 -4.86
N LEU A 126 -6.84 1.88 -5.95
CA LEU A 126 -7.85 2.92 -6.11
C LEU A 126 -9.27 2.34 -6.17
N ARG A 127 -9.45 1.20 -6.86
CA ARG A 127 -10.75 0.55 -6.96
C ARG A 127 -11.18 -0.08 -5.64
N ASP A 128 -10.27 -0.75 -4.93
CA ASP A 128 -10.52 -1.27 -3.58
C ASP A 128 -10.95 -0.14 -2.62
N PHE A 129 -10.22 0.97 -2.66
CA PHE A 129 -10.57 2.17 -1.88
C PHE A 129 -11.98 2.68 -2.21
N GLU A 130 -12.29 2.85 -3.49
CA GLU A 130 -13.61 3.34 -3.92
C GLU A 130 -14.75 2.42 -3.45
N LEU A 131 -14.55 1.11 -3.53
CA LEU A 131 -15.54 0.12 -3.06
C LEU A 131 -15.76 0.18 -1.56
N ARG A 132 -14.71 0.42 -0.76
CA ARG A 132 -14.81 0.49 0.70
C ARG A 132 -15.37 1.84 1.18
N PHE A 133 -14.81 2.92 0.67
CA PHE A 133 -15.12 4.29 1.15
C PHE A 133 -16.25 4.97 0.38
N GLY A 134 -16.74 4.36 -0.72
CA GLY A 134 -17.86 4.89 -1.53
C GLY A 134 -17.55 6.22 -2.22
N ARG A 135 -16.30 6.51 -2.47
CA ARG A 135 -15.81 7.70 -3.18
C ARG A 135 -14.46 7.44 -3.86
N PRO A 136 -14.07 8.19 -4.90
CA PRO A 136 -12.72 8.16 -5.41
C PRO A 136 -11.72 8.68 -4.38
N ALA A 137 -10.50 8.15 -4.41
CA ALA A 137 -9.40 8.64 -3.58
C ALA A 137 -8.84 9.94 -4.17
N GLU A 138 -8.64 10.97 -3.33
CA GLU A 138 -7.94 12.19 -3.73
C GLU A 138 -6.42 12.07 -3.53
N GLY A 139 -5.99 11.32 -2.53
CA GLY A 139 -4.58 11.08 -2.19
C GLY A 139 -4.22 9.60 -2.21
N VAL A 140 -2.95 9.32 -2.46
CA VAL A 140 -2.36 7.98 -2.37
C VAL A 140 -1.14 8.04 -1.46
N TRP A 141 -1.07 7.12 -0.49
CA TRP A 141 0.16 6.81 0.21
C TRP A 141 0.94 5.79 -0.62
N LEU A 142 2.17 6.13 -0.95
CA LEU A 142 3.06 5.20 -1.66
C LEU A 142 3.71 4.24 -0.67
N PRO A 143 3.76 2.92 -0.93
CA PRO A 143 4.49 1.98 -0.10
C PRO A 143 5.91 2.47 0.17
N GLU A 144 6.29 2.57 1.46
CA GLU A 144 7.57 3.11 1.91
C GLU A 144 7.86 4.54 1.40
N THR A 145 6.84 5.30 1.02
CA THR A 145 6.93 6.56 0.27
C THR A 145 7.81 6.46 -1.00
N ALA A 146 8.05 5.23 -1.49
CA ALA A 146 8.94 4.97 -2.61
C ALA A 146 8.42 5.63 -3.89
N VAL A 147 9.24 6.54 -4.48
CA VAL A 147 8.80 7.44 -5.54
C VAL A 147 9.78 7.53 -6.70
N ASP A 148 9.24 7.69 -7.90
CA ASP A 148 9.90 8.16 -9.11
C ASP A 148 8.88 8.90 -10.00
N LEU A 149 9.34 9.68 -10.97
CA LEU A 149 8.45 10.43 -11.89
C LEU A 149 7.48 9.53 -12.68
N PRO A 150 7.89 8.34 -13.20
CA PRO A 150 6.93 7.43 -13.82
C PRO A 150 5.76 7.04 -12.92
N THR A 151 6.01 6.78 -11.63
CA THR A 151 4.95 6.49 -10.66
C THR A 151 4.02 7.68 -10.46
N LEU A 152 4.57 8.89 -10.26
CA LEU A 152 3.75 10.09 -10.10
C LEU A 152 2.90 10.39 -11.35
N ARG A 153 3.41 10.13 -12.57
CA ARG A 153 2.61 10.25 -13.80
C ARG A 153 1.43 9.30 -13.82
N LEU A 154 1.64 8.04 -13.43
CA LEU A 154 0.55 7.06 -13.35
C LEU A 154 -0.52 7.47 -12.32
N LEU A 155 -0.10 8.01 -11.17
CA LEU A 155 -1.03 8.55 -10.18
C LEU A 155 -1.85 9.72 -10.75
N ALA A 156 -1.20 10.70 -11.37
CA ALA A 156 -1.87 11.84 -11.98
C ALA A 156 -2.84 11.42 -13.11
N GLN A 157 -2.44 10.48 -13.96
CA GLN A 157 -3.30 9.90 -15.00
C GLN A 157 -4.51 9.14 -14.43
N ALA A 158 -4.37 8.59 -13.22
CA ALA A 158 -5.47 7.94 -12.50
C ALA A 158 -6.36 8.92 -11.72
N GLY A 159 -6.11 10.24 -11.80
CA GLY A 159 -6.91 11.26 -11.14
C GLY A 159 -6.51 11.55 -9.69
N VAL A 160 -5.41 11.00 -9.21
CA VAL A 160 -4.87 11.29 -7.88
C VAL A 160 -4.32 12.72 -7.85
N ARG A 161 -4.68 13.46 -6.80
CA ARG A 161 -4.30 14.87 -6.64
C ARG A 161 -3.00 15.05 -5.87
N TYR A 162 -2.75 14.20 -4.83
CA TYR A 162 -1.62 14.41 -3.92
C TYR A 162 -1.05 13.11 -3.34
N THR A 163 0.20 13.22 -2.87
CA THR A 163 0.88 12.21 -2.05
C THR A 163 1.75 12.89 -0.97
N ILE A 164 2.17 12.10 0.03
CA ILE A 164 3.09 12.53 1.09
C ILE A 164 4.47 11.93 0.82
N LEU A 165 5.52 12.72 0.98
CA LEU A 165 6.91 12.29 0.81
C LEU A 165 7.78 12.75 2.00
N ALA A 166 8.93 12.11 2.16
CA ALA A 166 9.95 12.56 3.10
C ALA A 166 10.70 13.79 2.55
N PRO A 167 11.15 14.72 3.39
CA PRO A 167 11.84 15.94 2.93
C PRO A 167 13.12 15.67 2.15
N TRP A 168 13.84 14.57 2.44
CA TRP A 168 15.03 14.18 1.68
C TRP A 168 14.74 13.59 0.28
N GLN A 169 13.48 13.33 -0.02
CA GLN A 169 13.05 12.93 -1.36
C GLN A 169 12.88 14.12 -2.31
N CYS A 170 13.02 15.35 -1.81
CA CYS A 170 13.14 16.55 -2.60
C CYS A 170 14.59 16.75 -3.08
N ASP A 171 14.73 17.25 -4.31
CA ASP A 171 16.05 17.62 -4.86
C ASP A 171 16.66 18.88 -4.19
N GLU A 172 15.79 19.68 -3.57
CA GLU A 172 16.20 20.88 -2.82
C GLU A 172 16.64 20.50 -1.40
N PRO A 173 17.90 20.79 -0.98
CA PRO A 173 18.44 20.28 0.29
C PRO A 173 17.74 20.80 1.55
N ALA A 174 17.09 21.94 1.50
CA ALA A 174 16.46 22.63 2.64
C ALA A 174 15.01 23.03 2.29
N ILE A 175 14.24 22.05 1.83
CA ILE A 175 12.82 22.29 1.49
C ILE A 175 12.04 22.75 2.74
N ASP A 176 11.23 23.80 2.59
CA ASP A 176 10.32 24.23 3.66
C ASP A 176 9.10 23.30 3.72
N THR A 177 9.07 22.40 4.69
CA THR A 177 7.98 21.41 4.85
C THR A 177 6.66 22.02 5.32
N ARG A 178 6.62 23.32 5.59
CA ARG A 178 5.42 24.02 6.11
C ARG A 178 4.44 24.45 5.03
N ARG A 179 4.60 23.98 3.79
CA ARG A 179 3.72 24.27 2.67
C ARG A 179 3.70 23.14 1.65
N PRO A 180 2.61 23.02 0.86
CA PRO A 180 2.54 22.09 -0.25
C PRO A 180 3.36 22.56 -1.45
N TYR A 181 3.67 21.61 -2.34
CA TYR A 181 4.38 21.82 -3.60
C TYR A 181 3.71 21.07 -4.74
N ARG A 182 4.13 21.34 -5.97
CA ARG A 182 3.76 20.58 -7.16
C ARG A 182 5.00 19.99 -7.81
N VAL A 183 4.89 18.76 -8.26
CA VAL A 183 5.87 18.15 -9.16
C VAL A 183 5.31 18.25 -10.59
N ALA A 184 6.04 18.91 -11.48
CA ALA A 184 5.67 18.97 -12.89
C ALA A 184 5.97 17.63 -13.58
N LEU A 185 4.99 17.08 -14.28
CA LEU A 185 5.07 15.74 -14.87
C LEU A 185 5.17 15.73 -16.40
N GLY A 186 5.17 16.90 -17.02
CA GLY A 186 5.08 17.09 -18.47
C GLY A 186 3.63 17.24 -18.95
N ASP A 187 3.44 17.67 -20.19
CA ASP A 187 2.14 17.82 -20.86
C ASP A 187 1.09 18.61 -20.05
N GLY A 188 1.54 19.59 -19.27
CA GLY A 188 0.68 20.37 -18.39
C GLY A 188 0.18 19.64 -17.13
N GLN A 189 0.54 18.38 -16.95
CA GLN A 189 0.19 17.60 -15.77
C GLN A 189 1.10 17.93 -14.59
N SER A 190 0.53 17.87 -13.39
CA SER A 190 1.28 17.98 -12.14
C SER A 190 0.57 17.19 -11.05
N LEU A 191 1.32 16.82 -10.00
CA LEU A 191 0.79 16.20 -8.80
C LEU A 191 1.25 17.01 -7.59
N VAL A 192 0.36 17.22 -6.63
CA VAL A 192 0.70 17.90 -5.38
C VAL A 192 1.48 16.94 -4.48
N VAL A 193 2.59 17.43 -3.93
CA VAL A 193 3.38 16.72 -2.93
C VAL A 193 3.44 17.52 -1.64
N VAL A 194 3.35 16.83 -0.53
CA VAL A 194 3.53 17.41 0.79
C VAL A 194 4.68 16.67 1.45
N PHE A 195 5.66 17.44 1.93
CA PHE A 195 6.76 16.86 2.68
C PHE A 195 6.43 16.91 4.17
N TYR A 196 6.47 15.75 4.83
CA TYR A 196 6.22 15.71 6.27
C TYR A 196 7.38 16.36 7.05
N ASP A 197 7.09 16.84 8.27
CA ASP A 197 8.11 17.35 9.19
C ASP A 197 8.86 16.15 9.79
N ALA A 198 10.12 15.97 9.37
CA ALA A 198 10.92 14.82 9.77
C ALA A 198 11.26 14.82 11.27
N GLU A 199 11.41 16.00 11.87
CA GLU A 199 11.72 16.10 13.31
C GLU A 199 10.48 15.74 14.15
N LEU A 200 9.30 16.25 13.79
CA LEU A 200 8.05 15.90 14.48
C LEU A 200 7.70 14.43 14.28
N SER A 201 7.80 13.93 13.05
CA SER A 201 7.52 12.52 12.73
C SER A 201 8.49 11.58 13.42
N GLY A 202 9.80 11.90 13.41
CA GLY A 202 10.82 11.15 14.12
C GLY A 202 10.63 11.17 15.65
N ALA A 203 10.24 12.31 16.23
CA ALA A 203 9.94 12.40 17.65
C ALA A 203 8.75 11.52 18.04
N VAL A 204 7.68 11.50 17.23
CA VAL A 204 6.54 10.61 17.47
C VAL A 204 6.91 9.15 17.32
N SER A 205 7.75 8.80 16.34
CA SER A 205 8.11 7.42 16.03
C SER A 205 9.09 6.82 17.04
N PHE A 206 10.10 7.59 17.48
CA PHE A 206 11.27 7.04 18.15
C PHE A 206 11.50 7.58 19.56
N ASP A 207 10.82 8.65 19.98
CA ASP A 207 10.97 9.24 21.31
C ASP A 207 9.67 9.11 22.12
N GLY A 208 9.56 8.00 22.87
CA GLY A 208 8.42 7.75 23.77
C GLY A 208 8.26 8.78 24.87
N SER A 209 9.30 9.51 25.26
CA SER A 209 9.22 10.59 26.26
C SER A 209 8.48 11.80 25.70
N THR A 210 8.72 12.12 24.45
CA THR A 210 8.08 13.24 23.73
C THR A 210 6.56 13.04 23.60
N THR A 211 6.11 11.82 23.38
CA THR A 211 4.69 11.47 23.22
C THR A 211 3.97 11.13 24.53
N SER A 212 4.61 11.32 25.69
CA SER A 212 4.00 11.08 27.00
C SER A 212 2.99 12.15 27.43
N ASP A 213 3.10 13.37 26.90
CA ASP A 213 2.28 14.54 27.20
C ASP A 213 1.90 15.29 25.92
N ALA A 214 0.66 15.16 25.50
CA ALA A 214 0.17 15.76 24.25
C ALA A 214 0.10 17.30 24.31
N ASP A 215 -0.20 17.87 25.46
CA ASP A 215 -0.28 19.34 25.61
C ASP A 215 1.12 19.97 25.58
N ARG A 216 2.09 19.31 26.21
CA ARG A 216 3.50 19.71 26.13
C ARG A 216 4.01 19.59 24.69
N PHE A 217 3.74 18.46 24.01
CA PHE A 217 4.11 18.25 22.62
C PHE A 217 3.51 19.32 21.70
N ALA A 218 2.22 19.63 21.85
CA ALA A 218 1.56 20.67 21.08
C ALA A 218 2.20 22.03 21.28
N ARG A 219 2.50 22.41 22.53
CA ARG A 219 3.03 23.71 22.88
C ARG A 219 4.51 23.88 22.52
N GLU A 220 5.33 22.84 22.79
CA GLU A 220 6.79 22.95 22.69
C GLU A 220 7.35 22.49 21.34
N ARG A 221 6.61 21.62 20.61
CA ARG A 221 7.07 21.04 19.34
C ARG A 221 6.25 21.50 18.14
N VAL A 222 4.92 21.44 18.21
CA VAL A 222 4.04 21.73 17.06
C VAL A 222 3.89 23.24 16.87
N LEU A 223 3.54 23.99 17.93
CA LEU A 223 3.27 25.41 17.82
C LEU A 223 4.45 26.22 17.26
N PRO A 224 5.70 25.99 17.65
CA PRO A 224 6.85 26.68 17.06
C PRO A 224 7.03 26.45 15.55
N ARG A 225 6.64 25.29 15.03
CA ARG A 225 6.66 24.98 13.58
C ARG A 225 5.63 25.77 12.80
N LEU A 226 4.50 26.08 13.44
CA LEU A 226 3.37 26.79 12.86
C LEU A 226 3.41 28.30 13.15
N ALA A 227 4.35 28.75 13.98
CA ALA A 227 4.51 30.16 14.29
C ALA A 227 4.98 30.94 13.06
N GLY A 228 4.36 32.12 12.85
CA GLY A 228 4.73 33.02 11.77
C GLY A 228 3.54 33.55 10.99
N ALA A 229 3.82 34.45 10.05
CA ALA A 229 2.84 34.96 9.11
C ALA A 229 2.55 33.92 8.01
N ARG A 230 1.44 34.10 7.29
CA ARG A 230 1.20 33.40 6.03
C ARG A 230 2.39 33.60 5.08
N PHE A 231 2.62 32.64 4.20
CA PHE A 231 3.53 32.83 3.09
C PHE A 231 3.10 33.99 2.20
N ALA A 232 4.03 34.57 1.42
CA ALA A 232 3.73 35.71 0.55
C ALA A 232 2.58 35.47 -0.43
N ASP A 233 2.36 34.21 -0.84
CA ASP A 233 1.25 33.77 -1.67
C ASP A 233 -0.06 33.54 -0.89
N GLY A 234 -0.07 33.76 0.42
CA GLY A 234 -1.21 33.59 1.29
C GLY A 234 -1.38 32.18 1.87
N THR A 235 -0.50 31.22 1.52
CA THR A 235 -0.52 29.85 2.08
C THR A 235 -0.39 29.90 3.61
N VAL A 236 -1.24 29.14 4.30
CA VAL A 236 -1.19 28.98 5.77
C VAL A 236 -0.09 28.01 6.14
N PRO A 237 0.75 28.28 7.15
CA PRO A 237 1.73 27.30 7.62
C PRO A 237 1.08 25.97 8.00
N LEU A 238 1.66 24.89 7.49
CA LEU A 238 1.22 23.52 7.66
C LEU A 238 2.34 22.70 8.31
N ALA A 239 2.03 21.93 9.36
CA ALA A 239 2.91 20.88 9.86
C ALA A 239 2.28 19.53 9.56
N VAL A 240 3.01 18.61 8.95
CA VAL A 240 2.55 17.26 8.65
C VAL A 240 3.39 16.27 9.46
N ILE A 241 2.74 15.48 10.29
CA ILE A 241 3.31 14.32 10.98
C ILE A 241 2.86 13.09 10.22
N ALA A 242 3.79 12.31 9.66
CA ALA A 242 3.50 11.05 8.99
C ALA A 242 4.31 9.93 9.64
N THR A 243 3.63 8.88 10.09
CA THR A 243 4.22 7.74 10.81
C THR A 243 3.46 6.46 10.51
N ASP A 244 4.06 5.31 10.88
CA ASP A 244 3.29 4.08 11.00
C ASP A 244 2.15 4.30 11.99
N GLY A 245 0.95 3.85 11.63
CA GLY A 245 -0.25 4.04 12.44
C GLY A 245 -0.25 3.19 13.72
N GLU A 246 0.44 2.04 13.68
CA GLU A 246 0.58 1.12 14.80
C GLU A 246 1.35 1.71 15.97
N LEU A 247 2.06 2.82 15.77
CA LEU A 247 2.66 3.61 16.87
C LEU A 247 1.62 4.08 17.88
N TYR A 248 0.39 4.34 17.43
CA TYR A 248 -0.67 4.86 18.27
C TYR A 248 -1.41 3.76 19.05
N GLY A 249 -0.67 2.91 19.76
CA GLY A 249 -1.21 1.92 20.68
C GLY A 249 -0.45 0.60 20.75
N HIS A 250 0.06 0.09 19.62
CA HIS A 250 0.78 -1.17 19.55
C HIS A 250 2.28 -0.99 19.85
N HIS A 251 3.01 -0.27 19.02
CA HIS A 251 4.46 -0.06 19.23
C HIS A 251 4.74 0.76 20.48
N GLN A 252 3.88 1.73 20.78
CA GLN A 252 3.94 2.55 21.98
C GLN A 252 2.59 2.53 22.72
N LYS A 253 2.53 1.84 23.83
CA LYS A 253 1.29 1.70 24.61
C LYS A 253 0.74 3.05 25.05
N PHE A 254 -0.60 3.17 25.04
CA PHE A 254 -1.36 4.36 25.44
C PHE A 254 -1.15 5.59 24.52
N ARG A 255 -0.60 5.43 23.31
CA ARG A 255 -0.44 6.54 22.37
C ARG A 255 -1.72 6.84 21.59
N ASP A 256 -2.69 5.97 21.64
CA ASP A 256 -4.09 6.24 21.28
C ASP A 256 -4.69 7.38 22.12
N LEU A 257 -4.35 7.45 23.43
CA LEU A 257 -4.73 8.56 24.32
C LEU A 257 -3.98 9.86 24.01
N PHE A 258 -2.66 9.75 23.74
CA PHE A 258 -1.87 10.88 23.27
C PHE A 258 -2.48 11.46 22.00
N LEU A 259 -2.77 10.62 21.00
CA LEU A 259 -3.40 11.03 19.75
C LEU A 259 -4.75 11.69 20.01
N GLN A 260 -5.62 11.04 20.82
CA GLN A 260 -6.92 11.58 21.19
C GLN A 260 -6.81 12.99 21.78
N ARG A 261 -5.88 13.21 22.72
CA ARG A 261 -5.68 14.52 23.35
C ARG A 261 -5.12 15.54 22.35
N LEU A 262 -4.16 15.14 21.53
CA LEU A 262 -3.54 16.04 20.54
C LEU A 262 -4.54 16.52 19.49
N VAL A 263 -5.49 15.68 19.06
CA VAL A 263 -6.49 16.02 18.04
C VAL A 263 -7.85 16.39 18.59
N ALA A 264 -8.01 16.51 19.93
CA ALA A 264 -9.31 16.79 20.57
C ALA A 264 -9.97 18.08 20.03
N PRO A 265 -11.27 18.10 19.78
CA PRO A 265 -12.01 19.29 19.32
C PRO A 265 -12.45 20.18 20.50
N GLY A 266 -13.08 21.33 20.20
CA GLY A 266 -13.77 22.18 21.18
C GLY A 266 -12.89 23.18 21.90
N ALA A 267 -13.14 23.43 23.19
CA ALA A 267 -12.41 24.42 24.00
C ALA A 267 -10.91 24.14 24.04
N ASP A 268 -10.54 22.85 24.15
CA ASP A 268 -9.13 22.41 24.09
C ASP A 268 -8.44 22.77 22.77
N ALA A 269 -9.19 22.82 21.65
CA ALA A 269 -8.66 23.25 20.37
C ALA A 269 -8.40 24.77 20.35
N ALA A 270 -9.20 25.58 21.06
CA ALA A 270 -9.02 27.03 21.12
C ALA A 270 -7.68 27.44 21.77
N ASP A 271 -7.24 26.69 22.77
CA ASP A 271 -6.03 27.00 23.53
C ASP A 271 -4.74 26.54 22.86
N ARG A 272 -4.80 25.61 21.88
CA ARG A 272 -3.62 25.05 21.21
C ARG A 272 -2.90 26.03 20.27
N GLY A 273 -3.57 27.07 19.77
CA GLY A 273 -2.97 28.05 18.86
C GLY A 273 -2.86 27.60 17.39
N PHE A 274 -3.31 26.38 17.03
CA PHE A 274 -3.37 25.83 15.67
C PHE A 274 -4.63 25.00 15.44
N ASP A 275 -4.97 24.74 14.19
CA ASP A 275 -6.09 23.90 13.78
C ASP A 275 -5.59 22.51 13.38
N VAL A 276 -6.31 21.45 13.78
CA VAL A 276 -6.08 20.09 13.29
C VAL A 276 -7.05 19.83 12.14
N VAL A 277 -6.50 19.46 10.99
CA VAL A 277 -7.24 19.22 9.74
C VAL A 277 -6.75 17.92 9.08
N ASP A 278 -7.55 17.36 8.18
CA ASP A 278 -7.04 16.32 7.28
C ASP A 278 -6.27 16.93 6.09
N LEU A 279 -5.54 16.08 5.35
CA LEU A 279 -4.70 16.57 4.27
C LEU A 279 -5.54 17.11 3.10
N ALA A 280 -6.68 16.49 2.78
CA ALA A 280 -7.55 16.97 1.72
C ALA A 280 -8.09 18.38 2.03
N GLU A 281 -8.47 18.64 3.30
CA GLU A 281 -8.87 19.96 3.78
C GLU A 281 -7.69 20.95 3.75
N ALA A 282 -6.49 20.51 4.14
CA ALA A 282 -5.30 21.36 4.12
C ALA A 282 -4.92 21.83 2.72
N LEU A 283 -5.20 21.01 1.70
CA LEU A 283 -4.90 21.26 0.28
C LEU A 283 -6.05 21.90 -0.51
N ASP A 284 -7.17 22.23 0.15
CA ASP A 284 -8.31 22.87 -0.48
C ASP A 284 -8.10 24.39 -0.55
N GLU A 285 -7.18 24.80 -1.41
CA GLU A 285 -6.90 26.22 -1.64
C GLU A 285 -7.47 26.71 -2.97
N PRO A 286 -7.70 28.05 -3.10
CA PRO A 286 -8.27 28.62 -4.32
C PRO A 286 -7.44 28.24 -5.57
N ALA A 287 -8.12 27.89 -6.65
CA ALA A 287 -7.50 27.42 -7.90
C ALA A 287 -6.59 28.47 -8.59
N ASP A 288 -6.65 29.74 -8.19
CA ASP A 288 -5.88 30.86 -8.73
C ASP A 288 -4.45 30.99 -8.15
N ARG A 289 -4.09 30.17 -7.15
CA ARG A 289 -2.77 30.20 -6.50
C ARG A 289 -2.09 28.84 -6.55
N PRO A 290 -1.40 28.54 -7.65
CA PRO A 290 -0.73 27.27 -7.77
C PRO A 290 0.44 27.17 -6.79
N PHE A 291 0.55 26.02 -6.09
CA PHE A 291 1.69 25.73 -5.23
C PHE A 291 3.03 25.83 -6.00
N PRO A 292 4.14 26.19 -5.32
CA PRO A 292 5.46 26.21 -5.95
C PRO A 292 5.83 24.85 -6.56
N VAL A 293 6.63 24.89 -7.63
CA VAL A 293 7.12 23.69 -8.29
C VAL A 293 8.42 23.23 -7.65
N VAL A 294 8.54 21.94 -7.41
CA VAL A 294 9.77 21.28 -6.95
C VAL A 294 10.11 20.06 -7.82
N ARG A 295 11.33 19.59 -7.69
CA ARG A 295 11.78 18.31 -8.25
C ARG A 295 11.97 17.30 -7.15
N ILE A 296 11.62 16.05 -7.43
CA ILE A 296 11.88 14.92 -6.54
C ILE A 296 13.19 14.23 -6.93
N ARG A 297 13.80 13.55 -5.96
CA ARG A 297 14.87 12.59 -6.20
C ARG A 297 14.28 11.27 -6.63
N GLU A 298 14.74 10.77 -7.75
CA GLU A 298 14.27 9.52 -8.35
C GLU A 298 14.65 8.30 -7.52
N ARG A 299 13.71 7.34 -7.41
CA ARG A 299 13.90 6.05 -6.75
C ARG A 299 14.37 6.18 -5.30
N THR A 300 13.70 7.05 -4.56
CA THR A 300 13.94 7.30 -3.12
C THR A 300 12.76 6.82 -2.29
N SER A 301 12.99 6.62 -0.98
CA SER A 301 11.99 6.19 0.00
C SER A 301 12.22 6.86 1.36
N TRP A 302 11.30 6.67 2.33
CA TRP A 302 11.45 7.23 3.67
C TRP A 302 12.34 6.38 4.58
N SER A 303 12.41 5.07 4.35
CA SER A 303 13.03 4.09 5.25
C SER A 303 14.36 3.52 4.72
N CYS A 304 14.91 4.09 3.61
CA CYS A 304 16.23 3.74 3.12
C CYS A 304 16.96 4.97 2.56
N HIS A 305 18.08 5.37 3.18
CA HIS A 305 18.91 6.49 2.72
C HIS A 305 19.60 6.23 1.36
N HIS A 306 19.62 4.96 0.92
CA HIS A 306 20.17 4.50 -0.37
C HIS A 306 19.06 4.34 -1.44
N GLY A 307 18.00 5.11 -1.30
CA GLY A 307 16.88 5.13 -2.25
C GLY A 307 15.93 3.97 -2.04
N VAL A 308 15.89 3.03 -2.97
CA VAL A 308 15.07 1.79 -2.89
C VAL A 308 15.96 0.53 -2.81
N ALA A 309 17.24 0.68 -2.46
CA ALA A 309 18.21 -0.42 -2.43
C ALA A 309 17.82 -1.51 -1.42
N ARG A 310 17.22 -1.14 -0.27
CA ARG A 310 16.72 -2.09 0.73
C ARG A 310 15.92 -3.25 0.13
N TRP A 311 15.17 -3.00 -0.95
CA TRP A 311 14.28 -3.98 -1.59
C TRP A 311 14.87 -4.64 -2.85
N SER A 312 16.13 -4.39 -3.17
CA SER A 312 16.75 -4.93 -4.39
C SER A 312 18.20 -5.34 -4.24
N ALA A 313 18.87 -4.94 -3.17
CA ALA A 313 20.30 -5.20 -2.97
C ALA A 313 20.68 -5.12 -1.49
N GLU A 314 21.91 -5.51 -1.18
CA GLU A 314 22.54 -5.17 0.08
C GLU A 314 22.80 -3.65 0.14
N CYS A 315 22.54 -3.05 1.28
CA CYS A 315 22.89 -1.65 1.53
C CYS A 315 23.22 -1.44 3.03
N PRO A 316 23.91 -0.36 3.41
CA PRO A 316 24.23 -0.07 4.81
C PRO A 316 23.02 0.00 5.76
N ASP A 317 21.83 0.37 5.25
CA ASP A 317 20.59 0.36 6.04
C ASP A 317 19.98 -1.06 6.19
N ALA A 318 20.54 -2.04 5.50
CA ALA A 318 20.11 -3.44 5.55
C ALA A 318 21.35 -4.33 5.38
N PRO A 319 22.22 -4.42 6.41
CA PRO A 319 23.38 -5.29 6.40
C PRO A 319 22.94 -6.76 6.21
N ASP A 320 23.84 -7.60 5.69
CA ASP A 320 23.55 -9.00 5.34
C ASP A 320 22.48 -9.20 4.25
N GLY A 321 22.15 -8.14 3.50
CA GLY A 321 21.15 -8.13 2.44
C GLY A 321 21.58 -8.77 1.11
N ARG A 322 22.70 -9.50 1.03
CA ARG A 322 23.21 -10.12 -0.22
C ARG A 322 22.22 -11.05 -0.91
N TRP A 323 21.33 -11.66 -0.16
CA TRP A 323 20.24 -12.51 -0.68
C TRP A 323 19.16 -11.74 -1.46
N LYS A 324 19.01 -10.44 -1.21
CA LYS A 324 17.90 -9.62 -1.72
C LYS A 324 17.91 -9.46 -3.23
N GLY A 325 19.08 -9.20 -3.81
CA GLY A 325 19.26 -9.11 -5.27
C GLY A 325 18.95 -10.43 -5.99
N PRO A 326 19.56 -11.54 -5.61
CA PRO A 326 19.24 -12.86 -6.17
C PRO A 326 17.77 -13.25 -6.04
N LEU A 327 17.14 -13.06 -4.87
CA LEU A 327 15.70 -13.30 -4.69
C LEU A 327 14.87 -12.46 -5.67
N ARG A 328 15.15 -11.15 -5.77
CA ARG A 328 14.42 -10.29 -6.70
C ARG A 328 14.57 -10.76 -8.14
N ALA A 329 15.79 -11.07 -8.58
CA ALA A 329 16.05 -11.55 -9.93
C ALA A 329 15.34 -12.89 -10.21
N ALA A 330 15.28 -13.80 -9.23
CA ALA A 330 14.52 -15.05 -9.35
C ALA A 330 13.03 -14.80 -9.57
N LEU A 331 12.43 -13.93 -8.75
CA LEU A 331 11.00 -13.60 -8.88
C LEU A 331 10.70 -12.80 -10.15
N GLU A 332 11.58 -11.91 -10.59
CA GLU A 332 11.44 -11.19 -11.87
C GLU A 332 11.49 -12.15 -13.08
N ARG A 333 12.37 -13.15 -13.07
CA ARG A 333 12.39 -14.20 -14.11
C ARG A 333 11.13 -15.05 -14.08
N LEU A 334 10.67 -15.44 -12.91
CA LEU A 334 9.40 -16.15 -12.76
C LEU A 334 8.24 -15.30 -13.30
N ALA A 335 8.15 -14.02 -12.93
CA ALA A 335 7.12 -13.11 -13.40
C ALA A 335 7.10 -13.00 -14.93
N ALA A 336 8.28 -12.85 -15.54
CA ALA A 336 8.40 -12.80 -17.00
C ALA A 336 7.96 -14.11 -17.67
N GLY A 337 8.29 -15.26 -17.09
CA GLY A 337 7.86 -16.59 -17.54
C GLY A 337 6.34 -16.76 -17.45
N ILE A 338 5.73 -16.38 -16.32
CA ILE A 338 4.28 -16.37 -16.12
C ILE A 338 3.59 -15.50 -17.17
N ASP A 339 4.06 -14.28 -17.38
CA ASP A 339 3.47 -13.34 -18.34
C ASP A 339 3.56 -13.84 -19.78
N ALA A 340 4.73 -14.36 -20.18
CA ALA A 340 4.94 -14.90 -21.53
C ALA A 340 4.02 -16.10 -21.79
N THR A 341 3.94 -17.02 -20.84
CA THR A 341 3.09 -18.20 -20.92
C THR A 341 1.60 -17.83 -20.91
N SER A 342 1.18 -16.92 -20.02
CA SER A 342 -0.19 -16.44 -19.97
C SER A 342 -0.64 -15.81 -21.30
N ARG A 343 0.21 -14.95 -21.89
CA ARG A 343 -0.09 -14.36 -23.21
C ARG A 343 -0.15 -15.41 -24.32
N ALA A 344 0.66 -16.46 -24.26
CA ALA A 344 0.62 -17.55 -25.23
C ALA A 344 -0.69 -18.35 -25.13
N VAL A 345 -1.09 -18.71 -23.92
CA VAL A 345 -2.36 -19.44 -23.68
C VAL A 345 -3.56 -18.58 -24.11
N LEU A 346 -3.59 -17.30 -23.75
CA LEU A 346 -4.70 -16.40 -24.11
C LEU A 346 -4.86 -16.25 -25.62
N ARG A 347 -3.77 -16.22 -26.40
CA ARG A 347 -3.84 -16.24 -27.86
C ARG A 347 -4.48 -17.51 -28.39
N GLY A 348 -4.19 -18.68 -27.76
CA GLY A 348 -4.81 -19.95 -28.10
C GLY A 348 -6.32 -19.98 -27.79
N LEU A 349 -6.73 -19.42 -26.66
CA LEU A 349 -8.14 -19.33 -26.28
C LEU A 349 -8.97 -18.44 -27.22
N ALA A 350 -8.40 -17.33 -27.70
CA ALA A 350 -9.05 -16.42 -28.65
C ALA A 350 -9.22 -17.04 -30.05
N GLY A 351 -8.31 -17.93 -30.47
CA GLY A 351 -8.37 -18.60 -31.78
C GLY A 351 -9.30 -19.79 -31.84
N ALA A 352 -9.78 -20.31 -30.69
CA ALA A 352 -10.62 -21.48 -30.60
C ALA A 352 -12.13 -21.18 -30.64
N GLY A 353 -12.56 -19.91 -30.76
CA GLY A 353 -13.95 -19.50 -30.88
C GLY A 353 -14.49 -19.77 -32.30
N PRO A 354 -15.74 -20.23 -32.48
CA PRO A 354 -16.33 -20.45 -33.79
C PRO A 354 -16.53 -19.13 -34.54
N GLY A 355 -15.66 -18.89 -35.52
CA GLY A 355 -15.90 -17.98 -36.66
C GLY A 355 -15.95 -16.48 -36.33
N ALA A 356 -14.86 -15.79 -36.63
CA ALA A 356 -14.87 -14.36 -36.91
C ALA A 356 -15.68 -14.07 -38.20
N GLY A 357 -17.02 -14.01 -38.07
CA GLY A 357 -17.90 -13.48 -39.11
C GLY A 357 -18.04 -11.95 -38.98
N PRO A 358 -18.35 -11.21 -40.06
CA PRO A 358 -18.55 -9.76 -40.02
C PRO A 358 -19.86 -9.45 -39.28
N GLY A 359 -19.77 -9.36 -37.95
CA GLY A 359 -20.91 -9.15 -37.04
C GLY A 359 -20.58 -9.50 -35.59
N ALA A 360 -19.36 -9.93 -35.30
CA ALA A 360 -18.90 -10.17 -33.96
C ALA A 360 -18.85 -8.87 -33.17
N GLY A 361 -19.59 -8.80 -32.06
CA GLY A 361 -19.59 -7.67 -31.15
C GLY A 361 -18.20 -7.42 -30.52
N PRO A 362 -18.03 -6.39 -29.67
CA PRO A 362 -16.75 -6.04 -29.09
C PRO A 362 -16.22 -7.16 -28.20
N GLY A 363 -15.46 -8.11 -28.77
CA GLY A 363 -14.94 -9.32 -28.16
C GLY A 363 -14.21 -10.26 -29.12
N ALA A 364 -14.10 -9.92 -30.40
CA ALA A 364 -13.53 -10.79 -31.45
C ALA A 364 -12.01 -10.62 -31.66
N GLY A 365 -11.30 -9.89 -30.80
CA GLY A 365 -9.86 -9.72 -30.85
C GLY A 365 -9.11 -10.60 -29.85
N PRO A 366 -7.77 -10.66 -29.95
CA PRO A 366 -6.95 -11.33 -28.95
C PRO A 366 -7.19 -10.70 -27.57
N ILE A 367 -7.31 -11.53 -26.55
CA ILE A 367 -7.49 -11.07 -25.16
C ILE A 367 -6.20 -10.39 -24.71
N ASP A 368 -6.30 -9.11 -24.34
CA ASP A 368 -5.20 -8.38 -23.71
C ASP A 368 -5.07 -8.77 -22.25
N LEU A 369 -3.95 -9.43 -21.89
CA LEU A 369 -3.65 -9.88 -20.55
C LEU A 369 -3.64 -8.71 -19.55
N ASP A 370 -3.03 -7.57 -19.92
CA ASP A 370 -2.88 -6.46 -19.00
C ASP A 370 -4.24 -5.80 -18.73
N ALA A 371 -5.09 -5.66 -19.75
CA ALA A 371 -6.45 -5.16 -19.57
C ALA A 371 -7.32 -6.12 -18.75
N ALA A 372 -7.23 -7.45 -18.98
CA ALA A 372 -7.96 -8.44 -18.21
C ALA A 372 -7.50 -8.46 -16.76
N ARG A 373 -6.19 -8.38 -16.51
CA ARG A 373 -5.61 -8.29 -15.18
C ARG A 373 -6.06 -7.02 -14.47
N ASP A 374 -6.01 -5.87 -15.13
CA ASP A 374 -6.46 -4.60 -14.55
C ASP A 374 -7.94 -4.69 -14.08
N ALA A 375 -8.78 -5.38 -14.83
CA ALA A 375 -10.19 -5.56 -14.51
C ALA A 375 -10.46 -6.67 -13.46
N TRP A 376 -9.49 -7.55 -13.16
CA TRP A 376 -9.65 -8.68 -12.24
C TRP A 376 -9.97 -8.27 -10.82
N ILE A 377 -9.71 -7.03 -10.44
CA ILE A 377 -10.07 -6.47 -9.11
C ILE A 377 -11.58 -6.58 -8.83
N GLU A 378 -12.43 -6.50 -9.85
CA GLU A 378 -13.88 -6.64 -9.66
C GLU A 378 -14.27 -8.04 -9.14
N VAL A 379 -13.50 -9.06 -9.53
CA VAL A 379 -13.68 -10.43 -9.02
C VAL A 379 -13.06 -10.59 -7.64
N ILE A 380 -11.85 -10.07 -7.44
CA ILE A 380 -11.15 -10.11 -6.14
C ILE A 380 -12.00 -9.45 -5.05
N ALA A 381 -12.62 -8.31 -5.37
CA ALA A 381 -13.48 -7.56 -4.45
C ALA A 381 -14.92 -8.10 -4.35
N GLY A 382 -15.26 -9.17 -5.10
CA GLY A 382 -16.59 -9.79 -5.07
C GLY A 382 -17.71 -8.96 -5.72
N VAL A 383 -17.36 -7.97 -6.55
CA VAL A 383 -18.34 -7.16 -7.31
C VAL A 383 -18.88 -7.94 -8.52
N GLU A 384 -18.01 -8.72 -9.16
CA GLU A 384 -18.37 -9.57 -10.29
C GLU A 384 -18.02 -11.03 -9.95
N THR A 385 -18.88 -11.98 -10.36
CA THR A 385 -18.55 -13.40 -10.19
C THR A 385 -17.51 -13.84 -11.22
N PRO A 386 -16.66 -14.85 -10.93
CA PRO A 386 -15.70 -15.39 -11.89
C PRO A 386 -16.37 -15.82 -13.21
N GLU A 387 -17.57 -16.42 -13.13
CA GLU A 387 -18.33 -16.87 -14.30
C GLU A 387 -18.79 -15.71 -15.19
N ALA A 388 -19.32 -14.64 -14.57
CA ALA A 388 -19.74 -13.44 -15.30
C ALA A 388 -18.54 -12.74 -15.95
N PHE A 389 -17.41 -12.71 -15.24
CA PHE A 389 -16.15 -12.18 -15.77
C PHE A 389 -15.67 -13.00 -16.99
N ALA A 390 -15.67 -14.32 -16.89
CA ALA A 390 -15.31 -15.17 -18.01
C ALA A 390 -16.27 -15.00 -19.20
N ASP A 391 -17.59 -14.85 -18.95
CA ASP A 391 -18.59 -14.56 -20.00
C ASP A 391 -18.30 -13.27 -20.75
N ARG A 392 -17.89 -12.24 -20.03
CA ARG A 392 -17.58 -10.92 -20.58
C ARG A 392 -16.33 -10.94 -21.48
N TRP A 393 -15.31 -11.70 -21.10
CA TRP A 393 -14.02 -11.73 -21.81
C TRP A 393 -13.95 -12.80 -22.90
N LEU A 394 -14.52 -13.98 -22.67
CA LEU A 394 -14.43 -15.12 -23.57
C LEU A 394 -15.71 -15.31 -24.43
N GLY A 395 -16.81 -14.68 -24.02
CA GLY A 395 -18.14 -14.94 -24.58
C GLY A 395 -18.82 -16.16 -23.93
N ARG A 396 -20.15 -16.14 -23.91
CA ARG A 396 -21.00 -17.16 -23.24
C ARG A 396 -20.88 -18.56 -23.84
N SER A 397 -20.46 -18.67 -25.08
CA SER A 397 -20.30 -19.95 -25.78
C SER A 397 -18.95 -20.63 -25.55
N SER A 398 -18.06 -20.02 -24.78
CA SER A 398 -16.74 -20.60 -24.48
C SER A 398 -16.87 -21.88 -23.65
N GLY A 399 -16.03 -22.88 -23.96
CA GLY A 399 -16.04 -24.18 -23.27
C GLY A 399 -15.55 -24.07 -21.82
N ALA A 400 -15.97 -24.99 -20.95
CA ALA A 400 -15.64 -25.00 -19.53
C ALA A 400 -14.13 -25.03 -19.27
N VAL A 401 -13.36 -25.74 -20.09
CA VAL A 401 -11.89 -25.81 -19.99
C VAL A 401 -11.25 -24.43 -20.25
N ALA A 402 -11.68 -23.77 -21.33
CA ALA A 402 -11.16 -22.44 -21.69
C ALA A 402 -11.47 -21.40 -20.58
N ARG A 403 -12.68 -21.45 -20.02
CA ARG A 403 -13.07 -20.58 -18.90
C ARG A 403 -12.20 -20.80 -17.68
N ARG A 404 -12.01 -22.06 -17.29
CA ARG A 404 -11.17 -22.40 -16.16
C ARG A 404 -9.73 -21.92 -16.36
N GLN A 405 -9.14 -22.23 -17.52
CA GLN A 405 -7.78 -21.78 -17.85
C GLN A 405 -7.64 -20.25 -17.77
N PHE A 406 -8.62 -19.51 -18.30
CA PHE A 406 -8.63 -18.05 -18.24
C PHE A 406 -8.66 -17.53 -16.80
N LEU A 407 -9.57 -18.06 -15.97
CA LEU A 407 -9.70 -17.65 -14.58
C LEU A 407 -8.45 -18.02 -13.75
N ASP A 408 -7.93 -19.22 -13.95
CA ASP A 408 -6.71 -19.70 -13.27
C ASP A 408 -5.49 -18.84 -13.67
N LEU A 409 -5.39 -18.37 -14.94
CA LEU A 409 -4.34 -17.41 -15.35
C LEU A 409 -4.46 -16.06 -14.64
N LEU A 410 -5.67 -15.54 -14.46
CA LEU A 410 -5.87 -14.25 -13.77
C LEU A 410 -5.61 -14.39 -12.27
N GLU A 411 -5.97 -15.52 -11.68
CA GLU A 411 -5.58 -15.81 -10.30
C GLU A 411 -4.05 -15.98 -10.16
N ALA A 412 -3.39 -16.57 -11.15
CA ALA A 412 -1.93 -16.60 -11.20
C ALA A 412 -1.32 -15.18 -11.28
N GLN A 413 -1.92 -14.28 -12.05
CA GLN A 413 -1.48 -12.88 -12.12
C GLN A 413 -1.63 -12.14 -10.79
N ARG A 414 -2.70 -12.41 -10.02
CA ARG A 414 -2.87 -11.87 -8.67
C ARG A 414 -1.70 -12.26 -7.76
N TRP A 415 -1.39 -13.56 -7.69
CA TRP A 415 -0.31 -14.05 -6.83
C TRP A 415 1.09 -13.66 -7.33
N ARG A 416 1.25 -13.53 -8.66
CA ARG A 416 2.46 -12.99 -9.28
C ARG A 416 2.72 -11.53 -8.85
N LEU A 417 1.70 -10.71 -8.71
CA LEU A 417 1.84 -9.36 -8.17
C LEU A 417 2.14 -9.39 -6.66
N ALA A 418 1.40 -10.21 -5.91
CA ALA A 418 1.54 -10.34 -4.46
C ALA A 418 2.93 -10.81 -4.01
N MET A 419 3.68 -11.56 -4.84
CA MET A 419 5.03 -12.00 -4.48
C MET A 419 6.06 -10.86 -4.39
N PHE A 420 5.70 -9.63 -4.85
CA PHE A 420 6.55 -8.43 -4.78
C PHE A 420 6.20 -7.48 -3.64
N VAL A 421 5.44 -7.95 -2.65
CA VAL A 421 5.16 -7.19 -1.42
C VAL A 421 6.45 -6.68 -0.77
N SER A 422 6.48 -5.44 -0.30
CA SER A 422 7.70 -4.82 0.23
C SER A 422 8.28 -5.55 1.44
N ASP A 423 7.42 -6.10 2.29
CA ASP A 423 7.81 -6.81 3.52
C ASP A 423 8.79 -7.96 3.26
N ALA A 424 8.69 -8.62 2.09
CA ALA A 424 9.55 -9.74 1.73
C ALA A 424 11.04 -9.38 1.71
N TRP A 425 11.39 -8.10 1.52
CA TRP A 425 12.75 -7.58 1.47
C TRP A 425 13.09 -6.60 2.60
N PHE A 426 12.14 -6.24 3.43
CA PHE A 426 12.35 -5.19 4.43
C PHE A 426 13.42 -5.59 5.45
N TRP A 427 13.42 -6.84 5.87
CA TRP A 427 14.26 -7.38 6.93
C TRP A 427 15.64 -7.85 6.44
N ASP A 428 16.44 -8.34 7.36
CA ASP A 428 17.83 -8.76 7.18
C ASP A 428 18.00 -10.24 6.82
N ASP A 429 16.96 -11.08 6.93
CA ASP A 429 17.05 -12.52 6.71
C ASP A 429 15.84 -13.09 5.94
N PRO A 430 16.06 -13.92 4.89
CA PRO A 430 14.98 -14.50 4.08
C PRO A 430 14.20 -15.64 4.77
N VAL A 431 14.64 -16.15 5.93
CA VAL A 431 13.87 -17.16 6.69
C VAL A 431 12.66 -16.56 7.44
N ARG A 432 12.49 -15.27 7.40
CA ARG A 432 11.36 -14.60 8.03
C ARG A 432 10.03 -14.92 7.35
N LEU A 433 8.96 -14.80 8.14
CA LEU A 433 7.60 -15.11 7.71
C LEU A 433 7.20 -14.33 6.45
N GLU A 434 7.58 -13.07 6.37
CA GLU A 434 7.22 -12.16 5.28
C GLU A 434 7.83 -12.63 3.94
N THR A 435 9.11 -13.00 3.93
CA THR A 435 9.76 -13.56 2.73
C THR A 435 9.14 -14.92 2.36
N ARG A 436 8.89 -15.80 3.37
CA ARG A 436 8.23 -17.08 3.12
C ARG A 436 6.83 -16.93 2.53
N GLN A 437 6.08 -15.90 2.95
CA GLN A 437 4.77 -15.60 2.39
C GLN A 437 4.85 -15.17 0.91
N ALA A 438 5.83 -14.35 0.55
CA ALA A 438 6.09 -14.01 -0.86
C ALA A 438 6.48 -15.24 -1.70
N LEU A 439 7.28 -16.16 -1.14
CA LEU A 439 7.62 -17.43 -1.79
C LEU A 439 6.39 -18.35 -1.97
N ARG A 440 5.44 -18.37 -1.02
CA ARG A 440 4.15 -19.07 -1.18
C ARG A 440 3.32 -18.48 -2.31
N ALA A 441 3.27 -17.14 -2.42
CA ALA A 441 2.60 -16.47 -3.52
C ALA A 441 3.25 -16.83 -4.87
N ALA A 442 4.58 -16.84 -4.94
CA ALA A 442 5.33 -17.26 -6.12
C ALA A 442 5.03 -18.72 -6.52
N ALA A 443 4.99 -19.63 -5.52
CA ALA A 443 4.62 -21.03 -5.74
C ALA A 443 3.21 -21.18 -6.31
N ARG A 444 2.24 -20.46 -5.74
CA ARG A 444 0.86 -20.50 -6.22
C ARG A 444 0.74 -20.01 -7.66
N ALA A 445 1.40 -18.91 -7.98
CA ALA A 445 1.40 -18.35 -9.34
C ALA A 445 2.05 -19.31 -10.34
N ALA A 446 3.23 -19.89 -10.01
CA ALA A 446 3.93 -20.83 -10.87
C ALA A 446 3.07 -22.09 -11.14
N ARG A 447 2.56 -22.73 -10.08
CA ARG A 447 1.79 -23.98 -10.20
C ARG A 447 0.50 -23.83 -10.99
N LEU A 448 -0.18 -22.69 -10.90
CA LEU A 448 -1.36 -22.41 -11.72
C LEU A 448 -0.99 -22.41 -13.21
N VAL A 449 0.09 -21.73 -13.58
CA VAL A 449 0.51 -21.64 -14.98
C VAL A 449 1.11 -22.95 -15.49
N ASP A 450 1.94 -23.64 -14.70
CA ASP A 450 2.51 -24.94 -15.04
C ASP A 450 1.42 -25.97 -15.27
N GLY A 451 0.37 -25.98 -14.43
CA GLY A 451 -0.78 -26.88 -14.59
C GLY A 451 -1.62 -26.63 -15.84
N ILE A 452 -1.62 -25.39 -16.37
CA ILE A 452 -2.35 -25.04 -17.59
C ILE A 452 -1.53 -25.32 -18.84
N ALA A 453 -0.23 -24.99 -18.83
CA ALA A 453 0.62 -24.95 -20.02
C ALA A 453 1.63 -26.11 -20.09
N GLY A 454 1.78 -26.93 -19.03
CA GLY A 454 2.78 -27.97 -18.96
C GLY A 454 4.21 -27.43 -18.94
N THR A 455 4.40 -26.22 -18.43
CA THR A 455 5.72 -25.60 -18.22
C THR A 455 6.34 -26.08 -16.91
N ASP A 456 7.59 -25.72 -16.66
CA ASP A 456 8.35 -26.01 -15.43
C ASP A 456 8.87 -24.68 -14.83
N LEU A 457 7.96 -23.77 -14.53
CA LEU A 457 8.30 -22.47 -13.94
C LEU A 457 8.73 -22.61 -12.48
N GLU A 458 8.07 -23.52 -11.73
CA GLU A 458 8.45 -23.81 -10.34
C GLU A 458 9.85 -24.45 -10.24
N GLY A 459 10.20 -25.38 -11.12
CA GLY A 459 11.53 -25.99 -11.16
C GLY A 459 12.63 -24.95 -11.41
N ARG A 460 12.43 -24.08 -12.42
CA ARG A 460 13.35 -22.98 -12.72
C ARG A 460 13.47 -21.98 -11.56
N LEU A 461 12.37 -21.70 -10.87
CA LEU A 461 12.40 -20.85 -9.67
C LEU A 461 13.28 -21.47 -8.59
N LEU A 462 13.17 -22.78 -8.35
CA LEU A 462 13.99 -23.50 -7.37
C LEU A 462 15.49 -23.44 -7.71
N ASP A 463 15.84 -23.58 -8.98
CA ASP A 463 17.23 -23.42 -9.44
C ASP A 463 17.75 -22.01 -9.14
N ASP A 464 16.96 -20.99 -9.44
CA ASP A 464 17.30 -19.59 -9.16
C ASP A 464 17.41 -19.28 -7.66
N LEU A 465 16.52 -19.83 -6.84
CA LEU A 465 16.52 -19.63 -5.38
C LEU A 465 17.75 -20.30 -4.72
N SER A 466 18.30 -21.35 -5.32
CA SER A 466 19.52 -22.02 -4.81
C SER A 466 20.76 -21.12 -4.85
N LEU A 467 20.71 -19.99 -5.56
CA LEU A 467 21.84 -19.06 -5.74
C LEU A 467 22.10 -18.14 -4.54
N PHE A 468 21.27 -18.17 -3.52
CA PHE A 468 21.50 -17.39 -2.29
C PHE A 468 21.22 -18.25 -1.05
N SER A 469 21.70 -17.80 0.10
CA SER A 469 21.46 -18.43 1.39
C SER A 469 21.11 -17.39 2.47
N SER A 470 20.46 -17.88 3.52
CA SER A 470 20.21 -17.13 4.74
C SER A 470 21.52 -16.82 5.46
N PRO A 471 21.80 -15.59 5.85
CA PRO A 471 22.98 -15.26 6.64
C PRO A 471 22.95 -15.87 8.06
N SER A 472 21.77 -16.09 8.65
CA SER A 472 21.65 -16.60 10.01
C SER A 472 21.64 -18.13 10.09
N THR A 473 21.03 -18.84 9.13
CA THR A 473 20.88 -20.30 9.16
C THR A 473 21.77 -21.04 8.19
N GLY A 474 22.27 -20.38 7.14
CA GLY A 474 23.01 -21.00 6.04
C GLY A 474 22.11 -21.78 5.06
N GLU A 475 20.81 -21.87 5.29
CA GLU A 475 19.87 -22.52 4.37
C GLU A 475 19.82 -21.78 3.03
N ASP A 476 19.85 -22.53 1.93
CA ASP A 476 19.63 -21.93 0.61
C ASP A 476 18.18 -21.53 0.38
N GLY A 477 17.95 -20.62 -0.57
CA GLY A 477 16.61 -20.13 -0.85
C GLY A 477 15.63 -21.21 -1.33
N ALA A 478 16.11 -22.29 -1.98
CA ALA A 478 15.27 -23.41 -2.38
C ALA A 478 14.80 -24.23 -1.17
N SER A 479 15.64 -24.38 -0.15
CA SER A 479 15.30 -25.03 1.11
C SER A 479 14.28 -24.17 1.89
N ILE A 480 14.50 -22.84 1.98
CA ILE A 480 13.56 -21.88 2.58
C ILE A 480 12.19 -21.97 1.88
N TYR A 481 12.17 -22.05 0.55
CA TYR A 481 10.94 -22.21 -0.24
C TYR A 481 10.21 -23.51 0.12
N ARG A 482 10.91 -24.65 0.18
CA ARG A 482 10.30 -25.95 0.54
C ARG A 482 9.74 -25.92 1.96
N THR A 483 10.47 -25.33 2.90
CA THR A 483 10.00 -25.11 4.29
C THR A 483 8.74 -24.27 4.32
N ALA A 484 8.71 -23.14 3.57
CA ALA A 484 7.54 -22.30 3.45
C ALA A 484 6.28 -23.05 2.99
N LEU A 485 6.43 -24.04 2.09
CA LEU A 485 5.31 -24.83 1.59
C LEU A 485 4.88 -25.98 2.55
N THR A 486 5.78 -26.54 3.33
CA THR A 486 5.44 -27.62 4.29
C THR A 486 4.70 -27.12 5.52
N GLU A 487 4.85 -25.85 5.88
CA GLU A 487 4.11 -25.22 6.98
C GLU A 487 2.61 -25.01 6.65
N ILE A 488 2.23 -25.19 5.37
CA ILE A 488 0.85 -25.12 4.89
C ILE A 488 0.11 -26.36 5.42
N GLY A 489 -0.85 -26.13 6.34
CA GLY A 489 -1.75 -27.19 6.81
C GLY A 489 -1.34 -27.89 8.11
N GLN A 490 -0.31 -27.43 8.82
CA GLN A 490 -0.14 -27.88 10.21
C GLN A 490 -1.18 -27.14 11.09
N PRO A 491 -2.10 -27.87 11.79
CA PRO A 491 -2.92 -27.24 12.80
C PRO A 491 -2.00 -26.67 13.89
N ALA A 492 -2.36 -25.51 14.43
CA ALA A 492 -1.67 -24.94 15.58
C ALA A 492 -1.52 -26.02 16.68
N ARG A 493 -0.28 -26.27 17.10
CA ARG A 493 0.02 -27.16 18.22
C ARG A 493 -0.25 -26.46 19.52
#